data_159f991fbe340e1f90796418fc6f1330
#
_entry.id   159f991fbe340e1f90796418fc6f1330
#
_cell.length_a   1.000
_cell.length_b   1.000
_cell.length_c   1.000
_cell.angle_alpha   90.00
_cell.angle_beta   90.00
_cell.angle_gamma   90.00
#
_symmetry.space_group_name_H-M   'P 1'
#
loop_
_entity.id
_entity.type
_entity.pdbx_description
1 polymer ?
#
loop_
_entity_poly.entity_id
_entity_poly.type
_entity_poly.pdbx_seq_one_letter_code
_entity_poly.pdbx_strand_id
1 'polypeptide(L)'
;MRKVRTGVYGLNALLDGGINEHTTTVVVGSPGAGKTTFATQFLRRGLLDNDDAVFITLDEAPSEIIKNAKLMGWDDIDQFISEGSLVFVDAGGKQFSHFIQKELAEFVEEWAGHNARIAIDPLTPVLWSVKEKYEQRELVSFFLRETRKIGTVLCTLEEHGVVGDLAAPDLIIPMYLADNVIHLRYASHESPENRELRIIKCRSSKHSRYWHPYGILKGAGVFVKRVEEAHKRAEMASKVSKILKQKIKSLSDERLAKVSPSARENLMKTLEALADQDIVDVEPQELLDLILEEYDMEEKGHA
;
A
#
# COMPACT_ATOMS: atom_id res chain seq x y z
N MET A 1 5.86 11.18 -9.46
CA MET A 1 4.61 10.41 -9.72
C MET A 1 3.49 11.10 -8.96
N ARG A 2 2.32 11.23 -9.59
CA ARG A 2 1.12 11.74 -8.91
C ARG A 2 0.67 10.72 -7.85
N LYS A 3 0.18 11.22 -6.73
CA LYS A 3 -0.39 10.42 -5.65
C LYS A 3 -1.91 10.47 -5.70
N VAL A 4 -2.55 9.31 -5.56
CA VAL A 4 -3.99 9.21 -5.38
C VAL A 4 -4.32 8.91 -3.92
N ARG A 5 -5.37 9.58 -3.41
CA ARG A 5 -5.83 9.38 -2.04
C ARG A 5 -6.55 8.05 -1.90
N THR A 6 -6.26 7.32 -0.83
CA THR A 6 -6.86 6.00 -0.59
C THR A 6 -8.34 6.04 -0.19
N GLY A 7 -8.83 7.20 0.23
CA GLY A 7 -10.15 7.33 0.85
C GLY A 7 -10.17 6.97 2.34
N VAL A 8 -9.21 6.19 2.80
CA VAL A 8 -9.12 5.81 4.22
C VAL A 8 -8.51 6.94 5.02
N TYR A 9 -9.27 7.47 5.97
CA TYR A 9 -8.82 8.57 6.82
C TYR A 9 -7.61 8.17 7.66
N GLY A 10 -6.59 9.03 7.68
CA GLY A 10 -5.32 8.80 8.38
C GLY A 10 -4.30 7.97 7.60
N LEU A 11 -4.71 7.12 6.63
CA LEU A 11 -3.80 6.25 5.91
C LEU A 11 -2.88 6.99 4.93
N ASN A 12 -3.37 8.04 4.27
CA ASN A 12 -2.55 8.79 3.30
C ASN A 12 -1.30 9.40 3.94
N ALA A 13 -1.38 9.83 5.20
CA ALA A 13 -0.22 10.33 5.95
C ALA A 13 0.83 9.24 6.19
N LEU A 14 0.41 7.97 6.34
CA LEU A 14 1.29 6.82 6.52
C LEU A 14 1.93 6.34 5.20
N LEU A 15 1.40 6.80 4.06
CA LEU A 15 1.83 6.48 2.68
C LEU A 15 2.48 7.68 1.98
N ASP A 16 2.95 8.67 2.74
CA ASP A 16 3.57 9.87 2.16
C ASP A 16 2.67 10.57 1.13
N GLY A 17 1.40 10.79 1.51
CA GLY A 17 0.38 11.47 0.70
C GLY A 17 -0.61 10.56 -0.04
N GLY A 18 -0.38 9.26 -0.09
CA GLY A 18 -1.23 8.27 -0.77
C GLY A 18 -0.46 7.24 -1.56
N ILE A 19 -1.14 6.51 -2.44
CA ILE A 19 -0.51 5.54 -3.35
C ILE A 19 -0.16 6.20 -4.70
N ASN A 20 0.84 5.67 -5.39
CA ASN A 20 1.19 6.19 -6.72
C ASN A 20 0.14 5.78 -7.76
N GLU A 21 -0.14 6.66 -8.72
CA GLU A 21 -1.00 6.33 -9.87
C GLU A 21 -0.44 5.15 -10.67
N HIS A 22 -1.33 4.42 -11.34
CA HIS A 22 -1.01 3.27 -12.18
C HIS A 22 -0.20 2.18 -11.45
N THR A 23 -0.40 2.07 -10.13
CA THR A 23 0.19 1.00 -9.32
C THR A 23 -0.90 0.02 -8.86
N THR A 24 -0.45 -1.17 -8.45
CA THR A 24 -1.31 -2.16 -7.83
C THR A 24 -1.10 -2.18 -6.33
N THR A 25 -2.19 -2.05 -5.58
CA THR A 25 -2.22 -2.21 -4.12
C THR A 25 -2.96 -3.49 -3.78
N VAL A 26 -2.36 -4.34 -2.94
CA VAL A 26 -3.03 -5.51 -2.36
C VAL A 26 -3.37 -5.21 -0.90
N VAL A 27 -4.65 -5.38 -0.56
CA VAL A 27 -5.16 -5.33 0.82
C VAL A 27 -5.45 -6.75 1.26
N VAL A 28 -4.58 -7.31 2.09
CA VAL A 28 -4.70 -8.68 2.61
C VAL A 28 -5.25 -8.65 4.03
N GLY A 29 -6.07 -9.63 4.39
CA GLY A 29 -6.56 -9.77 5.76
C GLY A 29 -7.62 -10.84 5.95
N SER A 30 -7.87 -11.15 7.22
CA SER A 30 -8.82 -12.17 7.67
C SER A 30 -10.28 -11.78 7.36
N PRO A 31 -11.21 -12.73 7.42
CA PRO A 31 -12.65 -12.46 7.28
C PRO A 31 -13.11 -11.40 8.30
N GLY A 32 -13.97 -10.47 7.86
CA GLY A 32 -14.48 -9.39 8.70
C GLY A 32 -13.50 -8.24 8.99
N ALA A 33 -12.27 -8.27 8.47
CA ALA A 33 -11.30 -7.18 8.62
C ALA A 33 -11.68 -5.90 7.86
N GLY A 34 -12.67 -5.95 6.95
CA GLY A 34 -13.16 -4.77 6.22
C GLY A 34 -12.50 -4.54 4.87
N LYS A 35 -12.01 -5.60 4.22
CA LYS A 35 -11.36 -5.54 2.89
C LYS A 35 -12.28 -4.95 1.82
N THR A 36 -13.50 -5.49 1.67
CA THR A 36 -14.52 -4.99 0.71
C THR A 36 -14.91 -3.54 1.02
N THR A 37 -15.05 -3.18 2.31
CA THR A 37 -15.30 -1.80 2.74
C THR A 37 -14.16 -0.88 2.32
N PHE A 38 -12.92 -1.32 2.49
CA PHE A 38 -11.72 -0.57 2.06
C PHE A 38 -11.72 -0.37 0.53
N ALA A 39 -12.00 -1.43 -0.24
CA ALA A 39 -12.05 -1.37 -1.69
C ALA A 39 -13.14 -0.40 -2.20
N THR A 40 -14.35 -0.50 -1.65
CA THR A 40 -15.46 0.40 -1.97
C THR A 40 -15.13 1.85 -1.61
N GLN A 41 -14.51 2.08 -0.45
CA GLN A 41 -14.09 3.41 0.00
C GLN A 41 -13.01 4.02 -0.89
N PHE A 42 -12.08 3.21 -1.41
CA PHE A 42 -11.07 3.62 -2.37
C PHE A 42 -11.69 4.11 -3.68
N LEU A 43 -12.67 3.38 -4.22
CA LEU A 43 -13.39 3.78 -5.42
C LEU A 43 -14.23 5.04 -5.17
N ARG A 44 -15.01 5.06 -4.09
CA ARG A 44 -15.82 6.21 -3.73
C ARG A 44 -14.97 7.47 -3.59
N ARG A 45 -13.75 7.36 -3.05
CA ARG A 45 -12.82 8.50 -2.98
C ARG A 45 -12.43 9.00 -4.36
N GLY A 46 -12.20 8.11 -5.32
CA GLY A 46 -11.93 8.48 -6.70
C GLY A 46 -13.10 9.24 -7.33
N LEU A 47 -14.29 8.67 -7.21
CA LEU A 47 -15.52 9.31 -7.70
C LEU A 47 -15.73 10.72 -7.15
N LEU A 48 -15.47 10.93 -5.85
CA LEU A 48 -15.49 12.24 -5.21
C LEU A 48 -14.34 13.16 -5.68
N ASP A 49 -13.27 12.62 -6.23
CA ASP A 49 -12.17 13.36 -6.85
C ASP A 49 -12.34 13.52 -8.38
N ASN A 50 -13.51 13.13 -8.93
CA ASN A 50 -13.89 13.08 -10.35
C ASN A 50 -13.06 12.09 -11.19
N ASP A 51 -12.55 11.03 -10.57
CA ASP A 51 -12.01 9.88 -11.29
C ASP A 51 -13.18 8.91 -11.60
N ASP A 52 -13.12 8.19 -12.73
CA ASP A 52 -14.01 7.06 -12.99
C ASP A 52 -13.63 5.86 -12.10
N ALA A 53 -14.56 4.94 -11.89
CA ALA A 53 -14.34 3.79 -11.02
C ALA A 53 -14.93 2.49 -11.60
N VAL A 54 -14.17 1.39 -11.43
CA VAL A 54 -14.58 0.05 -11.83
C VAL A 54 -14.47 -0.88 -10.64
N PHE A 55 -15.55 -1.58 -10.32
CA PHE A 55 -15.55 -2.67 -9.32
C PHE A 55 -15.67 -4.01 -10.03
N ILE A 56 -14.59 -4.79 -10.06
CA ILE A 56 -14.59 -6.17 -10.56
C ILE A 56 -14.81 -7.08 -9.35
N THR A 57 -15.99 -7.68 -9.26
CA THR A 57 -16.29 -8.65 -8.21
C THR A 57 -16.12 -10.08 -8.72
N LEU A 58 -15.49 -10.92 -7.89
CA LEU A 58 -15.19 -12.33 -8.21
C LEU A 58 -15.90 -13.32 -7.30
N ASP A 59 -16.64 -12.84 -6.31
CA ASP A 59 -17.35 -13.69 -5.34
C ASP A 59 -18.74 -13.13 -4.99
N GLU A 60 -18.82 -11.91 -4.49
CA GLU A 60 -20.05 -11.28 -4.03
C GLU A 60 -20.81 -10.57 -5.17
N ALA A 61 -22.12 -10.76 -5.26
CA ALA A 61 -22.92 -10.09 -6.29
C ALA A 61 -22.86 -8.55 -6.14
N PRO A 62 -22.82 -7.77 -7.25
CA PRO A 62 -22.81 -6.30 -7.20
C PRO A 62 -23.93 -5.70 -6.33
N SER A 63 -25.12 -6.29 -6.34
CA SER A 63 -26.26 -5.84 -5.52
C SER A 63 -26.00 -5.89 -4.00
N GLU A 64 -25.25 -6.88 -3.52
CA GLU A 64 -24.90 -6.97 -2.10
C GLU A 64 -23.80 -5.96 -1.73
N ILE A 65 -22.82 -5.73 -2.60
CA ILE A 65 -21.80 -4.69 -2.41
C ILE A 65 -22.45 -3.30 -2.33
N ILE A 66 -23.37 -3.00 -3.25
CA ILE A 66 -24.14 -1.73 -3.27
C ILE A 66 -24.97 -1.58 -1.99
N LYS A 67 -25.68 -2.64 -1.57
CA LYS A 67 -26.45 -2.65 -0.33
C LYS A 67 -25.56 -2.40 0.89
N ASN A 68 -24.40 -3.06 0.97
CA ASN A 68 -23.43 -2.87 2.05
C ASN A 68 -22.86 -1.44 2.08
N ALA A 69 -22.62 -0.83 0.92
CA ALA A 69 -22.21 0.56 0.80
C ALA A 69 -23.30 1.53 1.35
N LYS A 70 -24.58 1.29 1.02
CA LYS A 70 -25.70 2.07 1.57
C LYS A 70 -25.87 1.88 3.07
N LEU A 71 -25.70 0.66 3.59
CA LEU A 71 -25.69 0.41 5.04
C LEU A 71 -24.54 1.15 5.74
N MET A 72 -23.43 1.37 5.02
CA MET A 72 -22.33 2.21 5.49
C MET A 72 -22.68 3.72 5.43
N GLY A 73 -23.80 4.11 4.84
CA GLY A 73 -24.22 5.52 4.69
C GLY A 73 -23.63 6.19 3.46
N TRP A 74 -23.26 5.43 2.44
CA TRP A 74 -22.74 5.93 1.17
C TRP A 74 -23.80 5.85 0.09
N ASP A 75 -24.87 6.65 0.26
CA ASP A 75 -26.04 6.65 -0.64
C ASP A 75 -25.73 7.28 -2.01
N ASP A 76 -24.64 8.03 -2.11
CA ASP A 76 -24.10 8.63 -3.35
C ASP A 76 -23.66 7.59 -4.39
N ILE A 77 -23.49 6.33 -3.99
CA ILE A 77 -23.15 5.20 -4.90
C ILE A 77 -24.20 5.04 -6.01
N ASP A 78 -25.49 5.19 -5.71
CA ASP A 78 -26.56 5.08 -6.72
C ASP A 78 -26.44 6.16 -7.79
N GLN A 79 -26.08 7.38 -7.40
CA GLN A 79 -25.85 8.48 -8.34
C GLN A 79 -24.68 8.16 -9.26
N PHE A 80 -23.53 7.73 -8.74
CA PHE A 80 -22.35 7.38 -9.54
C PHE A 80 -22.62 6.24 -10.54
N ILE A 81 -23.43 5.25 -10.14
CA ILE A 81 -23.87 4.17 -11.05
C ILE A 81 -24.77 4.75 -12.16
N SER A 82 -25.74 5.59 -11.79
CA SER A 82 -26.68 6.17 -12.77
C SER A 82 -26.00 7.12 -13.76
N GLU A 83 -24.93 7.79 -13.36
CA GLU A 83 -24.10 8.66 -14.19
C GLU A 83 -23.09 7.88 -15.04
N GLY A 84 -22.93 6.57 -14.81
CA GLY A 84 -21.96 5.73 -15.50
C GLY A 84 -20.50 5.90 -15.05
N SER A 85 -20.24 6.72 -14.01
CA SER A 85 -18.89 6.93 -13.46
C SER A 85 -18.45 5.78 -12.54
N LEU A 86 -19.38 4.95 -12.05
CA LEU A 86 -19.12 3.69 -11.34
C LEU A 86 -19.71 2.51 -12.09
N VAL A 87 -18.85 1.61 -12.56
CA VAL A 87 -19.24 0.39 -13.27
C VAL A 87 -18.88 -0.84 -12.45
N PHE A 88 -19.82 -1.80 -12.39
CA PHE A 88 -19.58 -3.12 -11.80
C PHE A 88 -19.42 -4.16 -12.91
N VAL A 89 -18.37 -4.98 -12.77
CA VAL A 89 -18.12 -6.16 -13.60
C VAL A 89 -18.29 -7.40 -12.70
N ASP A 90 -19.34 -8.18 -12.92
CA ASP A 90 -19.55 -9.46 -12.25
C ASP A 90 -18.79 -10.54 -13.02
N ALA A 91 -17.64 -10.93 -12.50
CA ALA A 91 -16.79 -11.97 -13.08
C ALA A 91 -16.63 -13.17 -12.13
N GLY A 92 -17.64 -13.46 -11.30
CA GLY A 92 -17.62 -14.53 -10.32
C GLY A 92 -17.65 -15.94 -10.94
N GLY A 93 -17.00 -16.90 -10.27
CA GLY A 93 -17.08 -18.31 -10.61
C GLY A 93 -16.68 -18.65 -12.07
N LYS A 94 -17.59 -19.27 -12.83
CA LYS A 94 -17.33 -19.65 -14.24
C LYS A 94 -17.21 -18.44 -15.18
N GLN A 95 -17.75 -17.30 -14.80
CA GLN A 95 -17.69 -16.07 -15.61
C GLN A 95 -16.26 -15.52 -15.65
N PHE A 96 -15.42 -15.78 -14.63
CA PHE A 96 -14.04 -15.33 -14.60
C PHE A 96 -13.23 -15.81 -15.81
N SER A 97 -13.31 -17.08 -16.15
CA SER A 97 -12.59 -17.62 -17.33
C SER A 97 -13.08 -16.98 -18.64
N HIS A 98 -14.38 -16.70 -18.75
CA HIS A 98 -14.96 -16.02 -19.89
C HIS A 98 -14.48 -14.57 -19.97
N PHE A 99 -14.55 -13.84 -18.85
CA PHE A 99 -14.09 -12.46 -18.73
C PHE A 99 -12.62 -12.33 -19.16
N ILE A 100 -11.73 -13.13 -18.58
CA ILE A 100 -10.28 -13.07 -18.91
C ILE A 100 -10.00 -13.37 -20.38
N GLN A 101 -10.69 -14.37 -20.97
CA GLN A 101 -10.39 -14.85 -22.32
C GLN A 101 -11.06 -14.04 -23.42
N LYS A 102 -12.20 -13.44 -23.15
CA LYS A 102 -13.07 -12.83 -24.16
C LYS A 102 -13.31 -11.34 -23.99
N GLU A 103 -13.45 -10.88 -22.76
CA GLU A 103 -13.94 -9.54 -22.47
C GLU A 103 -12.86 -8.59 -21.97
N LEU A 104 -11.84 -9.10 -21.25
CA LEU A 104 -10.84 -8.24 -20.60
C LEU A 104 -10.09 -7.32 -21.60
N ALA A 105 -9.74 -7.84 -22.77
CA ALA A 105 -8.99 -7.05 -23.74
C ALA A 105 -9.84 -5.89 -24.31
N GLU A 106 -11.08 -6.16 -24.67
CA GLU A 106 -12.04 -5.18 -25.16
C GLU A 106 -12.37 -4.15 -24.06
N PHE A 107 -12.60 -4.64 -22.82
CA PHE A 107 -12.81 -3.79 -21.66
C PHE A 107 -11.64 -2.85 -21.38
N VAL A 108 -10.40 -3.34 -21.50
CA VAL A 108 -9.18 -2.51 -21.30
C VAL A 108 -9.07 -1.47 -22.43
N GLU A 109 -9.41 -1.81 -23.67
CA GLU A 109 -9.40 -0.86 -24.79
C GLU A 109 -10.46 0.25 -24.63
N GLU A 110 -11.67 -0.13 -24.20
CA GLU A 110 -12.76 0.80 -23.93
C GLU A 110 -12.40 1.80 -22.81
N TRP A 111 -11.74 1.33 -21.76
CA TRP A 111 -11.36 2.14 -20.61
C TRP A 111 -9.98 2.78 -20.73
N ALA A 112 -9.27 2.58 -21.81
CA ALA A 112 -7.95 3.16 -21.99
C ALA A 112 -7.99 4.70 -21.99
N GLY A 113 -7.19 5.32 -21.13
CA GLY A 113 -7.12 6.78 -20.99
C GLY A 113 -8.08 7.41 -19.99
N HIS A 114 -9.03 6.66 -19.40
CA HIS A 114 -9.93 7.18 -18.36
C HIS A 114 -9.20 7.45 -17.03
N ASN A 115 -8.03 6.85 -16.82
CA ASN A 115 -7.30 6.93 -15.54
C ASN A 115 -8.14 6.54 -14.32
N ALA A 116 -8.96 5.51 -14.48
CA ALA A 116 -9.94 5.09 -13.51
C ALA A 116 -9.31 4.46 -12.25
N ARG A 117 -10.09 4.37 -11.18
CA ARG A 117 -9.76 3.51 -10.03
C ARG A 117 -10.43 2.17 -10.19
N ILE A 118 -9.67 1.10 -10.03
CA ILE A 118 -10.16 -0.26 -10.18
C ILE A 118 -10.07 -0.98 -8.84
N ALA A 119 -11.17 -1.57 -8.37
CA ALA A 119 -11.18 -2.54 -7.27
C ALA A 119 -11.41 -3.94 -7.82
N ILE A 120 -10.65 -4.93 -7.33
CA ILE A 120 -10.81 -6.35 -7.61
C ILE A 120 -11.03 -7.05 -6.27
N ASP A 121 -12.21 -7.61 -6.04
CA ASP A 121 -12.60 -8.13 -4.73
C ASP A 121 -13.37 -9.47 -4.83
N PRO A 122 -12.79 -10.53 -4.24
CA PRO A 122 -11.39 -10.73 -3.89
C PRO A 122 -10.57 -11.28 -5.08
N LEU A 123 -9.25 -11.14 -5.04
CA LEU A 123 -8.34 -11.73 -6.04
C LEU A 123 -8.13 -13.24 -5.84
N THR A 124 -8.49 -13.77 -4.69
CA THR A 124 -8.28 -15.18 -4.31
C THR A 124 -8.83 -16.19 -5.34
N PRO A 125 -10.05 -16.05 -5.90
CA PRO A 125 -10.57 -16.97 -6.91
C PRO A 125 -9.70 -17.08 -8.17
N VAL A 126 -8.99 -16.01 -8.53
CA VAL A 126 -8.05 -16.03 -9.67
C VAL A 126 -6.94 -17.05 -9.44
N LEU A 127 -6.41 -17.10 -8.21
CA LEU A 127 -5.36 -18.03 -7.82
C LEU A 127 -5.86 -19.48 -7.83
N TRP A 128 -7.10 -19.70 -7.43
CA TRP A 128 -7.70 -21.05 -7.37
C TRP A 128 -8.16 -21.56 -8.73
N SER A 129 -8.25 -20.69 -9.74
CA SER A 129 -8.69 -21.09 -11.08
C SER A 129 -7.67 -22.00 -11.80
N VAL A 130 -6.41 -21.98 -11.38
CA VAL A 130 -5.31 -22.83 -11.90
C VAL A 130 -4.56 -23.50 -10.76
N LYS A 131 -4.03 -24.70 -11.02
CA LYS A 131 -3.37 -25.52 -9.98
C LYS A 131 -1.89 -25.23 -9.83
N GLU A 132 -1.21 -25.06 -10.96
CA GLU A 132 0.24 -24.91 -11.00
C GLU A 132 0.66 -23.50 -10.56
N LYS A 133 1.60 -23.40 -9.63
CA LYS A 133 2.06 -22.10 -9.07
C LYS A 133 2.64 -21.16 -10.13
N TYR A 134 3.28 -21.70 -11.14
CA TYR A 134 3.81 -20.91 -12.25
C TYR A 134 2.66 -20.27 -13.05
N GLU A 135 1.65 -21.07 -13.41
CA GLU A 135 0.46 -20.58 -14.12
C GLU A 135 -0.34 -19.57 -13.31
N GLN A 136 -0.46 -19.79 -11.98
CA GLN A 136 -1.07 -18.81 -11.08
C GLN A 136 -0.35 -17.47 -11.16
N ARG A 137 0.98 -17.48 -11.12
CA ARG A 137 1.79 -16.27 -11.20
C ARG A 137 1.64 -15.57 -12.55
N GLU A 138 1.64 -16.32 -13.65
CA GLU A 138 1.44 -15.76 -14.99
C GLU A 138 0.05 -15.12 -15.14
N LEU A 139 -1.00 -15.83 -14.70
CA LEU A 139 -2.37 -15.36 -14.78
C LEU A 139 -2.58 -14.09 -13.96
N VAL A 140 -2.14 -14.07 -12.70
CA VAL A 140 -2.25 -12.89 -11.84
C VAL A 140 -1.42 -11.73 -12.43
N SER A 141 -0.19 -12.00 -12.89
CA SER A 141 0.67 -10.98 -13.51
C SER A 141 0.02 -10.38 -14.75
N PHE A 142 -0.57 -11.22 -15.60
CA PHE A 142 -1.30 -10.78 -16.79
C PHE A 142 -2.49 -9.90 -16.40
N PHE A 143 -3.35 -10.39 -15.50
CA PHE A 143 -4.57 -9.69 -15.08
C PHE A 143 -4.26 -8.32 -14.47
N LEU A 144 -3.29 -8.26 -13.54
CA LEU A 144 -2.88 -7.00 -12.93
C LEU A 144 -2.21 -6.04 -13.92
N ARG A 145 -1.47 -6.55 -14.89
CA ARG A 145 -0.86 -5.72 -15.93
C ARG A 145 -1.90 -5.11 -16.85
N GLU A 146 -2.89 -5.89 -17.27
CA GLU A 146 -3.95 -5.42 -18.16
C GLU A 146 -4.83 -4.38 -17.44
N THR A 147 -5.28 -4.66 -16.22
CA THR A 147 -6.11 -3.72 -15.44
C THR A 147 -5.37 -2.41 -15.12
N ARG A 148 -4.05 -2.44 -14.91
CA ARG A 148 -3.24 -1.22 -14.72
C ARG A 148 -3.19 -0.27 -15.92
N LYS A 149 -3.49 -0.75 -17.13
CA LYS A 149 -3.59 0.13 -18.31
C LYS A 149 -4.77 1.08 -18.20
N ILE A 150 -5.82 0.68 -17.48
CA ILE A 150 -7.01 1.49 -17.21
C ILE A 150 -6.70 2.56 -16.15
N GLY A 151 -5.94 2.22 -15.10
CA GLY A 151 -5.65 3.17 -14.02
C GLY A 151 -5.01 2.57 -12.78
N THR A 152 -5.41 3.05 -11.61
CA THR A 152 -4.85 2.62 -10.32
C THR A 152 -5.67 1.49 -9.71
N VAL A 153 -5.01 0.36 -9.44
CA VAL A 153 -5.66 -0.90 -9.04
C VAL A 153 -5.51 -1.16 -7.55
N LEU A 154 -6.60 -1.57 -6.91
CA LEU A 154 -6.63 -2.12 -5.56
C LEU A 154 -7.27 -3.51 -5.62
N CYS A 155 -6.56 -4.51 -5.13
CA CYS A 155 -7.07 -5.87 -5.00
C CYS A 155 -7.23 -6.22 -3.53
N THR A 156 -8.28 -6.91 -3.17
CA THR A 156 -8.36 -7.57 -1.86
C THR A 156 -7.87 -9.00 -1.96
N LEU A 157 -7.34 -9.52 -0.87
CA LEU A 157 -6.82 -10.87 -0.78
C LEU A 157 -7.22 -11.49 0.56
N GLU A 158 -7.75 -12.69 0.51
CA GLU A 158 -8.21 -13.38 1.70
C GLU A 158 -7.07 -14.12 2.38
N GLU A 159 -6.95 -13.90 3.68
CA GLU A 159 -6.02 -14.62 4.54
C GLU A 159 -6.68 -15.92 5.03
N HIS A 160 -6.10 -17.06 4.64
CA HIS A 160 -6.58 -18.38 5.02
C HIS A 160 -5.58 -19.06 5.97
N GLY A 161 -6.08 -19.74 6.99
CA GLY A 161 -5.26 -20.49 7.94
C GLY A 161 -4.97 -19.69 9.22
N VAL A 162 -3.70 -19.67 9.65
CA VAL A 162 -3.31 -18.96 10.88
C VAL A 162 -3.31 -17.46 10.64
N VAL A 163 -4.08 -16.74 11.46
CA VAL A 163 -4.19 -15.27 11.38
C VAL A 163 -2.79 -14.63 11.53
N GLY A 164 -2.42 -13.80 10.56
CA GLY A 164 -1.12 -13.13 10.53
C GLY A 164 -0.03 -13.89 9.79
N ASP A 165 -0.29 -15.12 9.32
CA ASP A 165 0.65 -15.88 8.49
C ASP A 165 0.54 -15.46 7.02
N LEU A 166 1.38 -14.53 6.60
CA LEU A 166 1.48 -14.06 5.21
C LEU A 166 2.38 -14.97 4.35
N ALA A 167 2.89 -16.06 4.89
CA ALA A 167 3.76 -16.99 4.15
C ALA A 167 2.98 -18.02 3.33
N ALA A 168 1.65 -18.04 3.42
CA ALA A 168 0.82 -18.92 2.61
C ALA A 168 1.09 -18.70 1.11
N PRO A 169 1.27 -19.77 0.32
CA PRO A 169 1.63 -19.67 -1.10
C PRO A 169 0.69 -18.80 -1.94
N ASP A 170 -0.60 -18.80 -1.60
CA ASP A 170 -1.62 -18.03 -2.31
C ASP A 170 -1.56 -16.53 -2.00
N LEU A 171 -0.96 -16.14 -0.88
CA LEU A 171 -0.72 -14.74 -0.53
C LEU A 171 0.57 -14.20 -1.16
N ILE A 172 1.60 -15.03 -1.22
CA ILE A 172 2.94 -14.63 -1.66
C ILE A 172 2.94 -14.08 -3.08
N ILE A 173 2.29 -14.77 -4.04
CA ILE A 173 2.31 -14.39 -5.46
C ILE A 173 1.76 -12.98 -5.67
N PRO A 174 0.52 -12.63 -5.25
CA PRO A 174 -0.01 -11.27 -5.43
C PRO A 174 0.80 -10.21 -4.67
N MET A 175 1.26 -10.51 -3.45
CA MET A 175 2.04 -9.58 -2.64
C MET A 175 3.39 -9.24 -3.29
N TYR A 176 4.06 -10.19 -3.95
CA TYR A 176 5.29 -9.92 -4.69
C TYR A 176 5.05 -9.10 -5.96
N LEU A 177 3.94 -9.36 -6.67
CA LEU A 177 3.58 -8.65 -7.90
C LEU A 177 3.09 -7.22 -7.63
N ALA A 178 2.41 -6.98 -6.51
CA ALA A 178 1.90 -5.67 -6.13
C ALA A 178 3.02 -4.63 -5.88
N ASP A 179 2.71 -3.36 -6.07
CA ASP A 179 3.57 -2.24 -5.70
C ASP A 179 3.40 -1.86 -4.23
N ASN A 180 2.17 -1.97 -3.72
CA ASN A 180 1.85 -1.70 -2.34
C ASN A 180 1.14 -2.91 -1.71
N VAL A 181 1.43 -3.19 -0.44
CA VAL A 181 0.77 -4.25 0.32
C VAL A 181 0.37 -3.70 1.68
N ILE A 182 -0.91 -3.80 2.00
CA ILE A 182 -1.51 -3.37 3.26
C ILE A 182 -2.12 -4.59 3.93
N HIS A 183 -1.76 -4.84 5.17
CA HIS A 183 -2.27 -5.96 5.96
C HIS A 183 -3.26 -5.46 7.01
N LEU A 184 -4.43 -6.07 7.04
CA LEU A 184 -5.50 -5.83 8.01
C LEU A 184 -5.65 -7.06 8.89
N ARG A 185 -5.57 -6.91 10.22
CA ARG A 185 -5.75 -8.03 11.15
C ARG A 185 -6.52 -7.63 12.41
N TYR A 186 -6.93 -8.62 13.18
CA TYR A 186 -7.33 -8.43 14.57
C TYR A 186 -6.10 -8.49 15.47
N ALA A 187 -5.97 -7.57 16.44
CA ALA A 187 -4.77 -7.41 17.28
C ALA A 187 -4.50 -8.58 18.22
N SER A 188 -5.56 -9.18 18.78
CA SER A 188 -5.47 -10.38 19.63
C SER A 188 -6.81 -11.12 19.66
N HIS A 189 -6.78 -12.40 20.06
CA HIS A 189 -7.98 -13.18 20.33
C HIS A 189 -8.76 -12.70 21.57
N GLU A 190 -8.08 -12.04 22.51
CA GLU A 190 -8.68 -11.53 23.75
C GLU A 190 -9.45 -10.22 23.55
N SER A 191 -9.19 -9.49 22.47
CA SER A 191 -9.84 -8.23 22.14
C SER A 191 -10.23 -8.19 20.66
N PRO A 192 -11.26 -8.97 20.26
CA PRO A 192 -11.66 -9.08 18.84
C PRO A 192 -12.14 -7.76 18.23
N GLU A 193 -12.38 -6.73 19.05
CA GLU A 193 -12.74 -5.39 18.59
C GLU A 193 -11.54 -4.58 18.10
N ASN A 194 -10.32 -4.98 18.50
CA ASN A 194 -9.11 -4.26 18.16
C ASN A 194 -8.59 -4.73 16.80
N ARG A 195 -8.73 -3.88 15.81
CA ARG A 195 -8.19 -4.07 14.47
C ARG A 195 -6.92 -3.26 14.29
N GLU A 196 -5.94 -3.84 13.59
CA GLU A 196 -4.67 -3.20 13.27
C GLU A 196 -4.36 -3.30 11.77
N LEU A 197 -3.78 -2.24 11.25
CA LEU A 197 -3.32 -2.11 9.88
C LEU A 197 -1.80 -1.90 9.85
N ARG A 198 -1.12 -2.55 8.92
CA ARG A 198 0.30 -2.32 8.64
C ARG A 198 0.56 -2.23 7.14
N ILE A 199 1.41 -1.30 6.76
CA ILE A 199 1.93 -1.22 5.39
C ILE A 199 3.16 -2.13 5.32
N ILE A 200 3.03 -3.26 4.60
CA ILE A 200 4.11 -4.25 4.44
C ILE A 200 5.09 -3.80 3.37
N LYS A 201 4.57 -3.14 2.33
CA LYS A 201 5.33 -2.74 1.16
C LYS A 201 4.72 -1.49 0.54
N CYS A 202 5.57 -0.55 0.15
CA CYS A 202 5.19 0.58 -0.70
C CYS A 202 6.38 0.94 -1.58
N ARG A 203 6.34 0.55 -2.86
CA ARG A 203 7.43 0.83 -3.80
C ARG A 203 7.49 2.32 -4.12
N SER A 204 8.72 2.82 -4.20
CA SER A 204 9.00 4.21 -4.61
C SER A 204 8.35 5.29 -3.74
N SER A 205 8.03 4.96 -2.48
CA SER A 205 7.47 5.91 -1.51
C SER A 205 7.85 5.56 -0.09
N LYS A 206 8.02 6.57 0.76
CA LYS A 206 8.13 6.38 2.19
C LYS A 206 6.80 5.87 2.75
N HIS A 207 6.87 5.05 3.78
CA HIS A 207 5.68 4.56 4.47
C HIS A 207 6.00 4.19 5.92
N SER A 208 4.98 4.19 6.78
CA SER A 208 5.10 3.67 8.14
C SER A 208 5.31 2.15 8.13
N ARG A 209 6.21 1.65 8.98
CA ARG A 209 6.49 0.23 9.16
C ARG A 209 5.78 -0.38 10.39
N TYR A 210 5.03 0.44 11.13
CA TYR A 210 4.37 0.07 12.37
C TYR A 210 2.97 -0.47 12.16
N TRP A 211 2.45 -1.17 13.17
CA TRP A 211 1.04 -1.48 13.28
C TRP A 211 0.27 -0.25 13.76
N HIS A 212 -0.84 0.04 13.10
CA HIS A 212 -1.71 1.16 13.42
C HIS A 212 -3.11 0.65 13.72
N PRO A 213 -3.69 0.96 14.89
CA PRO A 213 -5.07 0.64 15.17
C PRO A 213 -5.98 1.33 14.14
N TYR A 214 -7.00 0.59 13.69
CA TYR A 214 -8.02 1.17 12.82
C TYR A 214 -9.43 0.79 13.31
N GLY A 215 -10.41 1.52 12.85
CA GLY A 215 -11.83 1.24 13.07
C GLY A 215 -12.61 1.29 11.77
N ILE A 216 -13.85 0.81 11.84
CA ILE A 216 -14.83 0.92 10.76
C ILE A 216 -16.07 1.58 11.38
N LEU A 217 -16.50 2.73 10.83
CA LEU A 217 -17.65 3.48 11.32
C LEU A 217 -18.59 3.81 10.17
N LYS A 218 -19.88 3.72 10.43
CA LYS A 218 -20.91 4.19 9.50
C LYS A 218 -20.65 5.65 9.11
N GLY A 219 -20.73 5.95 7.82
CA GLY A 219 -20.41 7.24 7.23
C GLY A 219 -18.93 7.44 6.90
N ALA A 220 -18.02 7.05 7.79
CA ALA A 220 -16.58 7.24 7.61
C ALA A 220 -15.89 6.05 6.91
N GLY A 221 -16.44 4.84 7.04
CA GLY A 221 -15.78 3.62 6.57
C GLY A 221 -14.58 3.25 7.44
N VAL A 222 -13.54 2.75 6.81
CA VAL A 222 -12.26 2.43 7.45
C VAL A 222 -11.51 3.73 7.78
N PHE A 223 -10.99 3.84 8.99
CA PHE A 223 -10.16 4.95 9.41
C PHE A 223 -9.06 4.49 10.36
N VAL A 224 -7.86 5.05 10.21
CA VAL A 224 -6.72 4.76 11.08
C VAL A 224 -6.80 5.64 12.32
N LYS A 225 -6.77 5.02 13.49
CA LYS A 225 -6.76 5.75 14.77
C LYS A 225 -5.38 6.38 14.98
N ARG A 226 -5.34 7.65 15.40
CA ARG A 226 -4.09 8.25 15.88
C ARG A 226 -3.73 7.62 17.22
N VAL A 227 -2.57 7.01 17.29
CA VAL A 227 -2.02 6.51 18.56
C VAL A 227 -1.02 7.53 19.06
N GLU A 228 -1.14 7.93 20.32
CA GLU A 228 -0.15 8.84 20.95
C GLU A 228 1.28 8.32 20.84
N GLU A 229 1.48 7.00 20.87
CA GLU A 229 2.80 6.39 20.64
C GLU A 229 3.34 6.60 19.23
N ALA A 230 2.50 6.54 18.19
CA ALA A 230 2.93 6.86 16.82
C ALA A 230 3.30 8.34 16.70
N HIS A 231 2.59 9.21 17.42
CA HIS A 231 2.93 10.64 17.48
C HIS A 231 4.23 10.88 18.26
N LYS A 232 4.41 10.24 19.41
CA LYS A 232 5.68 10.27 20.18
C LYS A 232 6.86 9.74 19.38
N ARG A 233 6.66 8.65 18.60
CA ARG A 233 7.70 8.10 17.71
C ARG A 233 8.02 9.02 16.55
N ALA A 234 7.01 9.63 15.91
CA ALA A 234 7.22 10.63 14.86
C ALA A 234 7.93 11.90 15.40
N GLU A 235 7.59 12.34 16.62
CA GLU A 235 8.33 13.41 17.31
C GLU A 235 9.76 13.00 17.63
N MET A 236 9.98 11.74 18.02
CA MET A 236 11.30 11.20 18.32
C MET A 236 12.16 11.11 17.05
N ALA A 237 11.60 10.59 15.94
CA ALA A 237 12.25 10.57 14.62
C ALA A 237 12.61 11.99 14.15
N SER A 238 11.71 12.96 14.33
CA SER A 238 11.96 14.36 14.01
C SER A 238 13.08 14.96 14.88
N LYS A 239 13.18 14.59 16.16
CA LYS A 239 14.27 15.00 17.05
C LYS A 239 15.60 14.39 16.61
N VAL A 240 15.61 13.08 16.30
CA VAL A 240 16.81 12.38 15.80
C VAL A 240 17.31 13.00 14.50
N SER A 241 16.43 13.27 13.54
CA SER A 241 16.76 13.96 12.29
C SER A 241 17.38 15.34 12.53
N LYS A 242 16.81 16.14 13.45
CA LYS A 242 17.40 17.45 13.82
C LYS A 242 18.79 17.33 14.44
N ILE A 243 18.99 16.36 15.33
CA ILE A 243 20.29 16.10 15.98
C ILE A 243 21.31 15.66 14.93
N LEU A 244 20.94 14.75 14.02
CA LEU A 244 21.81 14.33 12.91
C LEU A 244 22.21 15.52 12.04
N LYS A 245 21.27 16.36 11.60
CA LYS A 245 21.54 17.55 10.80
C LYS A 245 22.46 18.56 11.51
N GLN A 246 22.29 18.72 12.82
CA GLN A 246 23.20 19.56 13.62
C GLN A 246 24.60 18.96 13.71
N LYS A 247 24.70 17.65 13.96
CA LYS A 247 25.99 16.96 14.07
C LYS A 247 26.73 16.92 12.72
N ILE A 248 26.03 16.70 11.62
CA ILE A 248 26.61 16.79 10.26
C ILE A 248 27.21 18.17 10.02
N LYS A 249 26.50 19.24 10.40
CA LYS A 249 27.02 20.63 10.29
C LYS A 249 28.22 20.93 11.20
N SER A 250 28.34 20.20 12.31
CA SER A 250 29.43 20.36 13.29
C SER A 250 30.62 19.41 13.04
N LEU A 251 30.54 18.55 12.00
CA LEU A 251 31.68 17.73 11.60
C LEU A 251 32.88 18.66 11.29
N SER A 252 33.94 18.56 12.10
CA SER A 252 35.13 19.39 11.96
C SER A 252 35.84 19.11 10.63
N ASP A 253 36.40 20.16 10.03
CA ASP A 253 37.20 20.04 8.82
C ASP A 253 38.39 19.08 8.98
N GLU A 254 38.87 18.86 10.21
CA GLU A 254 39.94 17.88 10.52
C GLU A 254 39.50 16.43 10.31
N ARG A 255 38.25 16.05 10.65
CA ARG A 255 37.74 14.71 10.37
C ARG A 255 37.45 14.50 8.87
N LEU A 256 36.92 15.53 8.23
CA LEU A 256 36.64 15.50 6.79
C LEU A 256 37.93 15.61 5.94
N ALA A 257 39.02 16.20 6.47
CA ALA A 257 40.30 16.32 5.77
C ALA A 257 41.00 14.96 5.54
N LYS A 258 40.61 13.93 6.26
CA LYS A 258 41.13 12.56 6.09
C LYS A 258 40.46 11.79 4.93
N VAL A 259 39.40 12.30 4.35
CA VAL A 259 38.60 11.66 3.30
C VAL A 259 38.86 12.36 1.97
N SER A 260 39.03 11.61 0.89
CA SER A 260 39.25 12.18 -0.44
C SER A 260 38.08 13.09 -0.88
N PRO A 261 38.31 14.09 -1.77
CA PRO A 261 37.24 15.02 -2.16
C PRO A 261 36.00 14.36 -2.74
N SER A 262 36.14 13.28 -3.51
CA SER A 262 35.02 12.53 -4.09
C SER A 262 34.28 11.69 -3.04
N ALA A 263 35.01 11.06 -2.12
CA ALA A 263 34.43 10.31 -1.02
C ALA A 263 33.73 11.24 -0.01
N ARG A 264 34.25 12.45 0.22
CA ARG A 264 33.62 13.49 1.04
C ARG A 264 32.25 13.91 0.48
N GLU A 265 32.17 14.13 -0.84
CA GLU A 265 30.88 14.47 -1.48
C GLU A 265 29.85 13.34 -1.31
N ASN A 266 30.24 12.08 -1.51
CA ASN A 266 29.40 10.91 -1.34
C ASN A 266 29.01 10.72 0.13
N LEU A 267 29.91 10.88 1.07
CA LEU A 267 29.65 10.84 2.50
C LEU A 267 28.62 11.88 2.91
N MET A 268 28.76 13.13 2.46
CA MET A 268 27.80 14.19 2.78
C MET A 268 26.41 13.89 2.20
N LYS A 269 26.33 13.41 0.95
CA LYS A 269 25.05 12.97 0.35
C LYS A 269 24.39 11.81 1.13
N THR A 270 25.19 10.86 1.59
CA THR A 270 24.71 9.72 2.40
C THR A 270 24.17 10.20 3.75
N LEU A 271 24.90 11.07 4.44
CA LEU A 271 24.49 11.62 5.74
C LEU A 271 23.24 12.50 5.62
N GLU A 272 23.13 13.32 4.59
CA GLU A 272 21.94 14.13 4.32
C GLU A 272 20.72 13.24 4.01
N ALA A 273 20.91 12.21 3.18
CA ALA A 273 19.84 11.26 2.87
C ALA A 273 19.36 10.47 4.11
N LEU A 274 20.27 10.15 5.03
CA LEU A 274 19.94 9.50 6.30
C LEU A 274 19.22 10.43 7.27
N ALA A 275 19.63 11.71 7.33
CA ALA A 275 18.99 12.69 8.18
C ALA A 275 17.53 12.99 7.78
N ASP A 276 17.14 12.66 6.55
CA ASP A 276 15.77 12.77 6.04
C ASP A 276 14.93 11.48 6.22
N GLN A 277 15.50 10.44 6.84
CA GLN A 277 14.78 9.19 7.14
C GLN A 277 14.22 9.19 8.58
N ASP A 278 13.13 8.44 8.77
CA ASP A 278 12.52 8.22 10.08
C ASP A 278 13.31 7.16 10.87
N ILE A 279 14.48 7.56 11.40
CA ILE A 279 15.34 6.70 12.21
C ILE A 279 14.92 6.86 13.68
N VAL A 280 14.46 5.77 14.30
CA VAL A 280 13.92 5.79 15.68
C VAL A 280 14.71 4.89 16.63
N ASP A 281 15.35 3.83 16.12
CA ASP A 281 15.90 2.74 16.92
C ASP A 281 17.44 2.74 17.04
N VAL A 282 18.12 3.82 16.56
CA VAL A 282 19.59 3.93 16.62
C VAL A 282 19.96 5.29 17.20
N GLU A 283 20.91 5.30 18.10
CA GLU A 283 21.50 6.55 18.63
C GLU A 283 22.18 7.33 17.50
N PRO A 284 21.85 8.63 17.30
CA PRO A 284 22.39 9.44 16.20
C PRO A 284 23.92 9.48 16.15
N GLN A 285 24.58 9.38 17.31
CA GLN A 285 26.05 9.39 17.38
C GLN A 285 26.63 8.07 16.90
N GLU A 286 26.04 6.95 17.32
CA GLU A 286 26.48 5.60 16.93
C GLU A 286 26.35 5.41 15.40
N LEU A 287 25.24 5.86 14.82
CA LEU A 287 25.03 5.79 13.37
C LEU A 287 26.05 6.64 12.60
N LEU A 288 26.35 7.84 13.10
CA LEU A 288 27.33 8.72 12.49
C LEU A 288 28.75 8.13 12.57
N ASP A 289 29.10 7.55 13.73
CA ASP A 289 30.42 6.96 13.94
C ASP A 289 30.62 5.70 13.08
N LEU A 290 29.59 4.83 12.95
CA LEU A 290 29.62 3.67 12.04
C LEU A 290 29.86 4.07 10.57
N ILE A 291 29.17 5.11 10.10
CA ILE A 291 29.32 5.58 8.72
C ILE A 291 30.74 6.15 8.51
N LEU A 292 31.22 6.93 9.46
CA LEU A 292 32.55 7.51 9.36
C LEU A 292 33.66 6.44 9.42
N GLU A 293 33.48 5.39 10.23
CA GLU A 293 34.42 4.26 10.28
C GLU A 293 34.49 3.50 8.95
N GLU A 294 33.37 3.33 8.23
CA GLU A 294 33.34 2.64 6.95
C GLU A 294 34.10 3.45 5.85
N TYR A 295 33.93 4.76 5.83
CA TYR A 295 34.70 5.62 4.93
C TYR A 295 36.21 5.72 5.30
N ASP A 296 36.58 5.65 6.57
CA ASP A 296 37.95 5.55 7.02
C ASP A 296 38.62 4.21 6.64
N MET A 297 37.86 3.14 6.53
CA MET A 297 38.33 1.80 6.13
C MET A 297 38.53 1.65 4.61
N GLU A 298 37.72 2.30 3.78
CA GLU A 298 37.86 2.27 2.33
C GLU A 298 39.17 2.93 1.88
N GLU A 299 39.65 3.97 2.56
CA GLU A 299 40.93 4.60 2.25
C GLU A 299 42.16 3.72 2.59
N LYS A 300 42.06 2.80 3.54
CA LYS A 300 43.13 1.87 3.90
C LYS A 300 43.22 0.63 3.00
N GLY A 301 42.22 0.37 2.18
CA GLY A 301 42.15 -0.77 1.25
C GLY A 301 42.69 -0.48 -0.17
N HIS A 302 43.02 0.75 -0.48
CA HIS A 302 43.55 1.19 -1.79
C HIS A 302 44.98 1.76 -1.75
N ALA A 303 45.73 1.50 -0.64
CA ALA A 303 47.14 1.86 -0.51
C ALA A 303 48.07 0.65 -0.73
#